data_79d017de945cf9fd4c157e95fbbc81a5
#
_entry.id   79d017de945cf9fd4c157e95fbbc81a5
#
_cell.length_a   1.000
_cell.length_b   1.000
_cell.length_c   1.000
_cell.angle_alpha   90.00
_cell.angle_beta   90.00
_cell.angle_gamma   90.00
#
_symmetry.space_group_name_H-M   'P 1'
#
loop_
_entity.id
_entity.type
_entity.pdbx_description
1 polymer ?
#
loop_
_entity_poly.entity_id
_entity_poly.type
_entity_poly.pdbx_seq_one_letter_code
_entity_poly.pdbx_strand_id
1 'polypeptide(L)'
;MQVLADCQIKSLDYGIINGTPFFCTCGVGFDAFVSSKFAKSGRRGLLTYIENTLKEGLKYQPDTYEMEIDGEKKQFKAFLIACANASQYGNNVYIAPHASMSDGLMDVTVMEPFNVLEAPQIAIQLFSKTITQNSKIRCFKCRHLKIFRKNPGVIHFDGDPKEEGCEIDVRVMPKDIRIVVNTNEQPYLPPLLSTFNDIYNNVNVEFNSFKRDLMEGQTRIRRINQELLKKLRHN
;
A
#
# COMPACT_ATOMS: atom_id res chain seq x y z
N MET A 1 -33.33 3.61 -5.11
CA MET A 1 -34.44 2.92 -5.81
C MET A 1 -34.37 3.12 -7.31
N GLN A 2 -34.15 4.33 -7.82
CA GLN A 2 -34.08 4.60 -9.27
C GLN A 2 -32.99 3.81 -10.00
N VAL A 3 -31.79 3.67 -9.43
CA VAL A 3 -30.67 2.88 -9.98
C VAL A 3 -31.06 1.42 -10.23
N LEU A 4 -31.82 0.82 -9.32
CA LEU A 4 -32.33 -0.55 -9.48
C LEU A 4 -33.46 -0.63 -10.53
N ALA A 5 -34.25 0.43 -10.69
CA ALA A 5 -35.29 0.49 -11.70
C ALA A 5 -34.71 0.66 -13.12
N ASP A 6 -33.65 1.46 -13.27
CA ASP A 6 -32.94 1.68 -14.53
C ASP A 6 -32.14 0.46 -14.98
N CYS A 7 -31.77 -0.41 -14.03
CA CYS A 7 -31.16 -1.73 -14.21
C CYS A 7 -29.98 -1.77 -15.20
N GLN A 8 -29.11 -0.75 -15.16
CA GLN A 8 -27.91 -0.74 -16.00
C GLN A 8 -26.89 -1.70 -15.43
N ILE A 9 -26.55 -2.74 -16.18
CA ILE A 9 -25.60 -3.79 -15.76
C ILE A 9 -24.27 -3.60 -16.48
N LYS A 10 -23.17 -3.57 -15.71
CA LYS A 10 -21.82 -3.68 -16.24
C LYS A 10 -21.17 -4.98 -15.80
N SER A 11 -20.45 -5.62 -16.73
CA SER A 11 -19.58 -6.74 -16.44
C SER A 11 -18.20 -6.20 -16.07
N LEU A 12 -17.72 -6.57 -14.91
CA LEU A 12 -16.43 -6.15 -14.38
C LEU A 12 -15.53 -7.35 -14.15
N ASP A 13 -14.24 -7.06 -14.12
CA ASP A 13 -13.20 -7.99 -13.75
C ASP A 13 -13.11 -8.09 -12.21
N TYR A 14 -12.61 -9.21 -11.71
CA TYR A 14 -12.15 -9.36 -10.34
C TYR A 14 -10.87 -10.19 -10.31
N GLY A 15 -10.18 -10.23 -9.20
CA GLY A 15 -8.97 -11.02 -9.05
C GLY A 15 -9.14 -12.20 -8.11
N ILE A 16 -8.24 -13.16 -8.23
CA ILE A 16 -8.10 -14.30 -7.29
C ILE A 16 -6.66 -14.33 -6.79
N ILE A 17 -6.47 -14.39 -5.48
CA ILE A 17 -5.18 -14.61 -4.83
C ILE A 17 -5.22 -15.90 -4.00
N ASN A 18 -4.40 -16.89 -4.33
CA ASN A 18 -4.36 -18.21 -3.69
C ASN A 18 -5.77 -18.79 -3.47
N GLY A 19 -6.63 -18.73 -4.51
CA GLY A 19 -8.01 -19.23 -4.47
C GLY A 19 -9.01 -18.33 -3.76
N THR A 20 -8.61 -17.20 -3.18
CA THR A 20 -9.48 -16.22 -2.52
C THR A 20 -9.79 -15.07 -3.49
N PRO A 21 -11.06 -14.73 -3.76
CA PRO A 21 -11.42 -13.61 -4.62
C PRO A 21 -11.14 -12.26 -3.93
N PHE A 22 -10.76 -11.26 -4.74
CA PHE A 22 -10.68 -9.85 -4.35
C PHE A 22 -11.24 -8.96 -5.47
N PHE A 23 -11.76 -7.79 -5.09
CA PHE A 23 -12.44 -6.90 -6.03
C PHE A 23 -11.66 -5.60 -6.28
N CYS A 24 -10.97 -5.10 -5.27
CA CYS A 24 -10.19 -3.87 -5.39
C CYS A 24 -8.69 -4.15 -5.52
N THR A 25 -8.05 -4.62 -4.45
CA THR A 25 -6.60 -4.81 -4.40
C THR A 25 -6.23 -6.02 -3.56
N CYS A 26 -5.12 -6.66 -3.92
CA CYS A 26 -4.45 -7.60 -3.04
C CYS A 26 -2.94 -7.34 -3.04
N GLY A 27 -2.20 -7.97 -2.14
CA GLY A 27 -0.77 -7.76 -2.14
C GLY A 27 0.00 -8.41 -1.01
N VAL A 28 1.30 -8.17 -1.05
CA VAL A 28 2.29 -8.68 -0.10
C VAL A 28 3.22 -7.54 0.33
N GLY A 29 3.81 -7.69 1.50
CA GLY A 29 4.77 -6.71 2.00
C GLY A 29 4.14 -5.79 3.04
N PHE A 30 4.50 -4.52 3.00
CA PHE A 30 4.10 -3.56 4.01
C PHE A 30 2.57 -3.35 4.10
N ASP A 31 1.86 -3.33 2.98
CA ASP A 31 0.40 -3.19 2.96
C ASP A 31 -0.32 -4.36 3.64
N ALA A 32 0.14 -5.59 3.40
CA ALA A 32 -0.37 -6.79 4.07
C ALA A 32 -0.03 -6.77 5.58
N PHE A 33 1.17 -6.30 5.94
CA PHE A 33 1.56 -6.12 7.34
C PHE A 33 0.66 -5.13 8.06
N VAL A 34 0.37 -3.98 7.44
CA VAL A 34 -0.54 -2.95 7.99
C VAL A 34 -1.96 -3.49 8.13
N SER A 35 -2.47 -4.21 7.13
CA SER A 35 -3.79 -4.86 7.18
C SER A 35 -3.89 -5.82 8.39
N SER A 36 -2.85 -6.63 8.64
CA SER A 36 -2.77 -7.52 9.80
C SER A 36 -2.81 -6.76 11.14
N LYS A 37 -2.10 -5.64 11.23
CA LYS A 37 -2.10 -4.79 12.44
C LYS A 37 -3.45 -4.11 12.65
N PHE A 38 -4.06 -3.62 11.58
CA PHE A 38 -5.35 -2.95 11.62
C PHE A 38 -6.47 -3.90 12.05
N ALA A 39 -6.52 -5.12 11.50
CA ALA A 39 -7.51 -6.12 11.88
C ALA A 39 -7.47 -6.46 13.39
N LYS A 40 -6.29 -6.40 14.01
CA LYS A 40 -6.08 -6.65 15.45
C LYS A 40 -6.39 -5.44 16.33
N SER A 41 -6.39 -4.22 15.79
CA SER A 41 -6.51 -2.99 16.59
C SER A 41 -7.93 -2.64 17.02
N GLY A 42 -8.95 -3.17 16.35
CA GLY A 42 -10.39 -2.89 16.63
C GLY A 42 -10.79 -1.42 16.41
N ARG A 43 -9.88 -0.54 16.00
CA ARG A 43 -10.11 0.89 15.78
C ARG A 43 -10.40 1.16 14.31
N ARG A 44 -11.47 1.90 14.03
CA ARG A 44 -11.84 2.33 12.67
C ARG A 44 -11.58 3.83 12.53
N GLY A 45 -10.94 4.26 11.44
CA GLY A 45 -10.75 5.66 11.09
C GLY A 45 -9.49 5.90 10.25
N LEU A 46 -9.61 6.76 9.23
CA LEU A 46 -8.54 7.07 8.29
C LEU A 46 -7.28 7.64 8.96
N LEU A 47 -7.45 8.55 9.92
CA LEU A 47 -6.33 9.19 10.64
C LEU A 47 -5.53 8.17 11.45
N THR A 48 -6.21 7.28 12.17
CA THR A 48 -5.56 6.20 12.94
C THR A 48 -4.81 5.23 12.01
N TYR A 49 -5.35 4.98 10.82
CA TYR A 49 -4.71 4.14 9.82
C TYR A 49 -3.40 4.79 9.31
N ILE A 50 -3.43 6.07 8.93
CA ILE A 50 -2.24 6.80 8.45
C ILE A 50 -1.16 6.88 9.54
N GLU A 51 -1.52 7.21 10.77
CA GLU A 51 -0.58 7.30 11.89
C GLU A 51 0.12 5.95 12.16
N ASN A 52 -0.64 4.87 12.26
CA ASN A 52 -0.09 3.54 12.47
C ASN A 52 0.77 3.08 11.28
N THR A 53 0.34 3.38 10.07
CA THR A 53 1.06 3.08 8.83
C THR A 53 2.42 3.77 8.81
N LEU A 54 2.49 5.04 9.17
CA LEU A 54 3.77 5.77 9.23
C LEU A 54 4.69 5.22 10.32
N LYS A 55 4.18 4.98 11.53
CA LYS A 55 4.98 4.44 12.65
C LYS A 55 5.54 3.04 12.36
N GLU A 56 4.74 2.18 11.77
CA GLU A 56 5.16 0.81 11.46
C GLU A 56 6.05 0.75 10.20
N GLY A 57 5.83 1.65 9.23
CA GLY A 57 6.68 1.76 8.03
C GLY A 57 8.14 2.02 8.34
N LEU A 58 8.43 2.75 9.42
CA LEU A 58 9.80 3.02 9.86
C LEU A 58 10.54 1.77 10.38
N LYS A 59 9.81 0.75 10.81
CA LYS A 59 10.35 -0.49 11.38
C LYS A 59 10.31 -1.65 10.39
N TYR A 60 9.53 -1.50 9.32
CA TYR A 60 9.35 -2.56 8.34
C TYR A 60 10.62 -2.78 7.52
N GLN A 61 11.02 -4.05 7.38
CA GLN A 61 12.17 -4.43 6.57
C GLN A 61 11.68 -4.94 5.21
N PRO A 62 12.04 -4.25 4.10
CA PRO A 62 11.72 -4.71 2.76
C PRO A 62 12.33 -6.09 2.46
N ASP A 63 11.56 -6.95 1.79
CA ASP A 63 12.01 -8.29 1.40
C ASP A 63 12.36 -8.37 -0.10
N THR A 64 12.99 -9.46 -0.49
CA THR A 64 13.30 -9.77 -1.89
C THR A 64 12.30 -10.81 -2.38
N TYR A 65 11.65 -10.48 -3.49
CA TYR A 65 10.65 -11.31 -4.15
C TYR A 65 11.10 -11.67 -5.56
N GLU A 66 10.94 -12.94 -5.92
CA GLU A 66 10.96 -13.36 -7.30
C GLU A 66 9.53 -13.30 -7.84
N MET A 67 9.36 -12.75 -9.04
CA MET A 67 8.05 -12.57 -9.66
C MET A 67 8.06 -13.21 -11.05
N GLU A 68 6.99 -13.93 -11.39
CA GLU A 68 6.73 -14.41 -12.73
C GLU A 68 5.48 -13.69 -13.26
N ILE A 69 5.68 -12.75 -14.18
CA ILE A 69 4.66 -11.84 -14.74
C ILE A 69 4.33 -12.34 -16.15
N ASP A 70 3.17 -12.96 -16.34
CA ASP A 70 2.76 -13.60 -17.60
C ASP A 70 3.88 -14.49 -18.21
N GLY A 71 4.63 -15.22 -17.35
CA GLY A 71 5.73 -16.09 -17.73
C GLY A 71 7.13 -15.45 -17.73
N GLU A 72 7.23 -14.13 -17.63
CA GLU A 72 8.51 -13.44 -17.50
C GLU A 72 8.99 -13.39 -16.04
N LYS A 73 10.20 -13.87 -15.78
CA LYS A 73 10.79 -13.84 -14.43
C LYS A 73 11.53 -12.54 -14.17
N LYS A 74 11.26 -11.92 -13.03
CA LYS A 74 11.92 -10.70 -12.54
C LYS A 74 12.14 -10.83 -11.04
N GLN A 75 13.15 -10.13 -10.52
CA GLN A 75 13.43 -10.08 -9.09
C GLN A 75 13.44 -8.63 -8.61
N PHE A 76 12.79 -8.38 -7.48
CA PHE A 76 12.71 -7.06 -6.87
C PHE A 76 12.97 -7.15 -5.36
N LYS A 77 13.73 -6.21 -4.84
CA LYS A 77 13.66 -5.89 -3.42
C LYS A 77 12.52 -4.89 -3.26
N ALA A 78 11.45 -5.27 -2.56
CA ALA A 78 10.24 -4.47 -2.47
C ALA A 78 9.83 -4.18 -1.02
N PHE A 79 9.36 -2.97 -0.80
CA PHE A 79 8.66 -2.55 0.39
C PHE A 79 7.23 -3.10 0.40
N LEU A 80 6.56 -3.05 -0.75
CA LEU A 80 5.28 -3.72 -1.02
C LEU A 80 5.15 -4.09 -2.49
N ILE A 81 4.29 -5.06 -2.76
CA ILE A 81 3.81 -5.42 -4.09
C ILE A 81 2.30 -5.44 -4.03
N ALA A 82 1.66 -4.46 -4.67
CA ALA A 82 0.21 -4.35 -4.77
C ALA A 82 -0.27 -4.81 -6.14
N CYS A 83 -1.28 -5.66 -6.16
CA CYS A 83 -1.97 -6.14 -7.35
C CYS A 83 -3.35 -5.52 -7.36
N ALA A 84 -3.62 -4.65 -8.32
CA ALA A 84 -4.77 -3.77 -8.33
C ALA A 84 -5.69 -4.08 -9.52
N ASN A 85 -6.93 -4.47 -9.22
CA ASN A 85 -8.04 -4.50 -10.16
C ASN A 85 -8.76 -3.13 -10.17
N ALA A 86 -8.81 -2.45 -9.01
CA ALA A 86 -9.28 -1.08 -8.87
C ALA A 86 -8.12 -0.13 -8.55
N SER A 87 -8.27 1.16 -8.89
CA SER A 87 -7.19 2.14 -8.85
C SER A 87 -6.70 2.53 -7.44
N GLN A 88 -7.46 2.25 -6.38
CA GLN A 88 -7.20 2.74 -5.03
C GLN A 88 -7.41 1.67 -3.96
N TYR A 89 -6.70 1.83 -2.84
CA TYR A 89 -6.98 1.08 -1.61
C TYR A 89 -8.30 1.50 -0.93
N GLY A 90 -8.85 2.65 -1.31
CA GLY A 90 -9.95 3.35 -0.68
C GLY A 90 -9.53 4.75 -0.23
N ASN A 91 -10.51 5.60 0.16
CA ASN A 91 -10.28 6.94 0.69
C ASN A 91 -9.33 7.83 -0.14
N ASN A 92 -9.39 7.70 -1.47
CA ASN A 92 -8.53 8.41 -2.44
C ASN A 92 -7.02 8.12 -2.33
N VAL A 93 -6.63 6.97 -1.78
CA VAL A 93 -5.25 6.49 -1.78
C VAL A 93 -5.03 5.65 -3.04
N TYR A 94 -4.48 6.25 -4.09
CA TYR A 94 -4.34 5.66 -5.43
C TYR A 94 -3.00 4.94 -5.59
N ILE A 95 -2.99 3.62 -5.42
CA ILE A 95 -1.81 2.77 -5.61
C ILE A 95 -1.55 2.42 -7.07
N ALA A 96 -2.61 2.35 -7.87
CA ALA A 96 -2.57 2.07 -9.29
C ALA A 96 -3.53 3.03 -10.05
N PRO A 97 -3.18 4.32 -10.24
CA PRO A 97 -4.10 5.33 -10.75
C PRO A 97 -4.73 5.00 -12.12
N HIS A 98 -4.10 4.12 -12.90
CA HIS A 98 -4.52 3.73 -14.25
C HIS A 98 -5.21 2.37 -14.31
N ALA A 99 -5.44 1.72 -13.15
CA ALA A 99 -6.13 0.43 -13.09
C ALA A 99 -7.59 0.58 -13.53
N SER A 100 -8.06 -0.42 -14.28
CA SER A 100 -9.42 -0.50 -14.83
C SER A 100 -10.02 -1.85 -14.53
N MET A 101 -11.19 -1.87 -13.91
CA MET A 101 -11.92 -3.11 -13.60
C MET A 101 -12.61 -3.74 -14.82
N SER A 102 -12.23 -3.37 -16.06
CA SER A 102 -12.92 -3.83 -17.28
C SER A 102 -12.00 -4.06 -18.49
N ASP A 103 -10.68 -3.97 -18.31
CA ASP A 103 -9.70 -4.15 -19.37
C ASP A 103 -9.12 -5.57 -19.44
N GLY A 104 -9.52 -6.45 -18.51
CA GLY A 104 -9.06 -7.84 -18.42
C GLY A 104 -7.61 -7.96 -17.94
N LEU A 105 -7.07 -6.93 -17.32
CA LEU A 105 -5.71 -6.86 -16.82
C LEU A 105 -5.70 -6.45 -15.34
N MET A 106 -4.63 -6.78 -14.68
CA MET A 106 -4.30 -6.38 -13.32
C MET A 106 -3.10 -5.43 -13.35
N ASP A 107 -3.19 -4.30 -12.68
CA ASP A 107 -2.09 -3.37 -12.50
C ASP A 107 -1.25 -3.80 -11.29
N VAL A 108 0.01 -4.11 -11.51
CA VAL A 108 0.96 -4.50 -10.46
C VAL A 108 1.86 -3.32 -10.15
N THR A 109 1.83 -2.85 -8.92
CA THR A 109 2.69 -1.77 -8.43
C THR A 109 3.69 -2.35 -7.44
N VAL A 110 4.97 -2.31 -7.80
CA VAL A 110 6.09 -2.66 -6.93
C VAL A 110 6.69 -1.38 -6.38
N MET A 111 6.66 -1.21 -5.07
CA MET A 111 7.34 -0.11 -4.38
C MET A 111 8.67 -0.59 -3.85
N GLU A 112 9.76 -0.09 -4.40
CA GLU A 112 11.12 -0.37 -3.94
C GLU A 112 11.36 0.27 -2.55
N PRO A 113 12.38 -0.16 -1.81
CA PRO A 113 12.77 0.48 -0.56
C PRO A 113 13.07 1.96 -0.75
N PHE A 114 12.58 2.78 0.18
CA PHE A 114 12.79 4.22 0.21
C PHE A 114 13.24 4.65 1.61
N ASN A 115 13.82 5.83 1.71
CA ASN A 115 14.21 6.39 3.00
C ASN A 115 13.06 7.21 3.62
N VAL A 116 13.14 7.46 4.92
CA VAL A 116 12.10 8.19 5.68
C VAL A 116 11.82 9.59 5.12
N LEU A 117 12.84 10.24 4.54
CA LEU A 117 12.70 11.58 3.96
C LEU A 117 11.87 11.58 2.66
N GLU A 118 11.77 10.44 1.98
CA GLU A 118 10.97 10.26 0.76
C GLU A 118 9.49 9.95 1.08
N ALA A 119 9.18 9.52 2.31
CA ALA A 119 7.83 9.12 2.70
C ALA A 119 6.75 10.20 2.51
N PRO A 120 6.98 11.50 2.85
CA PRO A 120 5.99 12.55 2.59
C PRO A 120 5.69 12.74 1.11
N GLN A 121 6.70 12.66 0.26
CA GLN A 121 6.51 12.76 -1.19
C GLN A 121 5.68 11.59 -1.73
N ILE A 122 5.97 10.37 -1.30
CA ILE A 122 5.21 9.17 -1.68
C ILE A 122 3.75 9.31 -1.22
N ALA A 123 3.51 9.76 0.01
CA ALA A 123 2.16 9.99 0.51
C ALA A 123 1.39 11.00 -0.37
N ILE A 124 1.98 12.16 -0.69
CA ILE A 124 1.38 13.14 -1.58
C ILE A 124 1.06 12.53 -2.94
N GLN A 125 1.96 11.75 -3.52
CA GLN A 125 1.79 11.13 -4.82
C GLN A 125 0.68 10.08 -4.85
N LEU A 126 0.45 9.34 -3.75
CA LEU A 126 -0.67 8.42 -3.61
C LEU A 126 -2.02 9.16 -3.67
N PHE A 127 -2.14 10.35 -3.06
CA PHE A 127 -3.39 11.14 -3.10
C PHE A 127 -3.56 11.91 -4.41
N SER A 128 -2.49 12.39 -5.01
CA SER A 128 -2.52 13.18 -6.25
C SER A 128 -2.56 12.32 -7.52
N LYS A 129 -2.62 10.99 -7.43
CA LYS A 129 -2.59 10.04 -8.55
C LYS A 129 -1.28 10.09 -9.38
N THR A 130 -0.19 10.57 -8.79
CA THR A 130 1.10 10.72 -9.47
C THR A 130 2.15 9.72 -9.00
N ILE A 131 1.76 8.72 -8.23
CA ILE A 131 2.66 7.71 -7.66
C ILE A 131 3.50 6.97 -8.72
N THR A 132 2.94 6.77 -9.93
CA THR A 132 3.62 6.11 -11.05
C THR A 132 4.82 6.92 -11.60
N GLN A 133 4.94 8.19 -11.25
CA GLN A 133 6.06 9.06 -11.64
C GLN A 133 7.25 8.96 -10.66
N ASN A 134 7.08 8.26 -9.53
CA ASN A 134 8.12 8.09 -8.54
C ASN A 134 9.18 7.08 -9.02
N SER A 135 10.46 7.41 -8.87
CA SER A 135 11.57 6.56 -9.29
C SER A 135 11.69 5.23 -8.53
N LYS A 136 11.04 5.12 -7.36
CA LYS A 136 10.98 3.90 -6.54
C LYS A 136 9.80 3.00 -6.90
N ILE A 137 9.00 3.38 -7.89
CA ILE A 137 7.81 2.64 -8.29
C ILE A 137 8.05 1.97 -9.64
N ARG A 138 7.72 0.68 -9.72
CA ARG A 138 7.66 -0.09 -10.96
C ARG A 138 6.23 -0.55 -11.18
N CYS A 139 5.71 -0.28 -12.37
CA CYS A 139 4.34 -0.67 -12.74
C CYS A 139 4.36 -1.66 -13.88
N PHE A 140 3.53 -2.68 -13.79
CA PHE A 140 3.32 -3.71 -14.80
C PHE A 140 1.83 -3.91 -14.98
N LYS A 141 1.40 -4.37 -16.17
CA LYS A 141 0.07 -4.94 -16.40
C LYS A 141 0.22 -6.40 -16.75
N CYS A 142 -0.60 -7.25 -16.17
CA CYS A 142 -0.58 -8.69 -16.43
C CYS A 142 -1.95 -9.33 -16.20
N ARG A 143 -2.07 -10.58 -16.67
CA ARG A 143 -3.22 -11.44 -16.38
C ARG A 143 -2.94 -12.42 -15.25
N HIS A 144 -1.70 -12.82 -15.13
CA HIS A 144 -1.25 -13.80 -14.16
C HIS A 144 0.09 -13.37 -13.57
N LEU A 145 0.18 -13.43 -12.25
CA LEU A 145 1.38 -13.11 -11.49
C LEU A 145 1.61 -14.21 -10.45
N LYS A 146 2.83 -14.76 -10.43
CA LYS A 146 3.31 -15.54 -9.29
C LYS A 146 4.35 -14.76 -8.54
N ILE A 147 4.25 -14.76 -7.22
CA ILE A 147 5.21 -14.10 -6.33
C ILE A 147 5.82 -15.18 -5.44
N PHE A 148 7.14 -15.24 -5.41
CA PHE A 148 7.89 -16.14 -4.54
C PHE A 148 8.66 -15.32 -3.51
N ARG A 149 8.55 -15.72 -2.24
CA ARG A 149 9.25 -15.12 -1.11
C ARG A 149 9.97 -16.18 -0.28
N LYS A 150 10.98 -15.75 0.47
CA LYS A 150 11.84 -16.64 1.25
C LYS A 150 11.08 -17.33 2.39
N ASN A 151 10.21 -16.61 3.08
CA ASN A 151 9.50 -17.07 4.26
C ASN A 151 7.99 -16.92 4.09
N PRO A 152 7.16 -17.80 4.70
CA PRO A 152 5.73 -17.57 4.84
C PRO A 152 5.43 -16.23 5.53
N GLY A 153 4.25 -15.68 5.30
CA GLY A 153 3.83 -14.45 5.94
C GLY A 153 2.45 -13.99 5.49
N VAL A 154 2.11 -12.76 5.81
CA VAL A 154 0.79 -12.20 5.51
C VAL A 154 0.69 -11.80 4.04
N ILE A 155 -0.46 -12.06 3.45
CA ILE A 155 -1.01 -11.40 2.27
C ILE A 155 -2.22 -10.57 2.70
N HIS A 156 -2.69 -9.66 1.87
CA HIS A 156 -4.02 -9.07 2.02
C HIS A 156 -4.83 -9.17 0.74
N PHE A 157 -6.15 -9.14 0.88
CA PHE A 157 -7.13 -8.99 -0.20
C PHE A 157 -8.25 -8.07 0.30
N ASP A 158 -8.50 -6.99 -0.43
CA ASP A 158 -9.46 -5.92 -0.09
C ASP A 158 -9.34 -5.40 1.37
N GLY A 159 -8.12 -5.44 1.93
CA GLY A 159 -7.82 -5.02 3.30
C GLY A 159 -7.87 -6.14 4.34
N ASP A 160 -8.37 -7.32 4.03
CA ASP A 160 -8.39 -8.46 4.92
C ASP A 160 -7.07 -9.23 4.89
N PRO A 161 -6.40 -9.43 6.04
CA PRO A 161 -5.13 -10.14 6.11
C PRO A 161 -5.33 -11.66 6.21
N LYS A 162 -4.42 -12.42 5.60
CA LYS A 162 -4.35 -13.88 5.68
C LYS A 162 -2.90 -14.34 5.69
N GLU A 163 -2.58 -15.33 6.53
CA GLU A 163 -1.27 -15.98 6.47
C GLU A 163 -1.22 -16.95 5.29
N GLU A 164 -0.13 -16.88 4.52
CA GLU A 164 0.09 -17.73 3.35
C GLU A 164 1.54 -18.20 3.27
N GLY A 165 1.77 -19.22 2.44
CA GLY A 165 3.09 -19.81 2.20
C GLY A 165 4.05 -18.89 1.45
N CYS A 166 5.06 -19.51 0.86
CA CYS A 166 6.10 -18.80 0.12
C CYS A 166 5.73 -18.52 -1.34
N GLU A 167 4.74 -19.20 -1.88
CA GLU A 167 4.24 -19.01 -3.25
C GLU A 167 2.85 -18.38 -3.21
N ILE A 168 2.70 -17.28 -3.92
CA ILE A 168 1.45 -16.52 -4.05
C ILE A 168 1.10 -16.46 -5.54
N ASP A 169 -0.06 -17.01 -5.89
CA ASP A 169 -0.62 -17.01 -7.23
C ASP A 169 -1.74 -15.97 -7.32
N VAL A 170 -1.63 -15.03 -8.26
CA VAL A 170 -2.61 -13.96 -8.46
C VAL A 170 -3.02 -13.94 -9.92
N ARG A 171 -4.33 -13.95 -10.20
CA ARG A 171 -4.87 -13.89 -11.56
C ARG A 171 -6.11 -13.03 -11.65
N VAL A 172 -6.32 -12.40 -12.80
CA VAL A 172 -7.54 -11.68 -13.12
C VAL A 172 -8.58 -12.62 -13.75
N MET A 173 -9.84 -12.43 -13.38
CA MET A 173 -11.02 -13.08 -13.94
C MET A 173 -11.81 -12.04 -14.75
N PRO A 174 -11.66 -12.02 -16.09
CA PRO A 174 -12.21 -10.94 -16.89
C PRO A 174 -13.73 -11.03 -17.01
N LYS A 175 -14.44 -9.91 -16.77
CA LYS A 175 -15.88 -9.73 -17.00
C LYS A 175 -16.78 -10.77 -16.34
N ASP A 176 -16.31 -11.38 -15.25
CA ASP A 176 -16.98 -12.50 -14.60
C ASP A 176 -17.89 -12.08 -13.44
N ILE A 177 -17.92 -10.80 -13.09
CA ILE A 177 -18.88 -10.23 -12.15
C ILE A 177 -19.80 -9.21 -12.81
N ARG A 178 -21.10 -9.29 -12.54
CA ARG A 178 -22.12 -8.34 -13.03
C ARG A 178 -22.65 -7.49 -11.91
N ILE A 179 -22.57 -6.18 -12.06
CA ILE A 179 -23.06 -5.23 -11.05
C ILE A 179 -24.04 -4.24 -11.69
N VAL A 180 -25.04 -3.85 -10.92
CA VAL A 180 -25.94 -2.75 -11.28
C VAL A 180 -25.25 -1.44 -10.95
N VAL A 181 -25.12 -0.55 -11.94
CA VAL A 181 -24.43 0.72 -11.80
C VAL A 181 -25.35 1.90 -12.02
N ASN A 182 -25.06 3.01 -11.36
CA ASN A 182 -25.66 4.29 -11.68
C ASN A 182 -24.84 4.98 -12.78
N THR A 183 -25.44 5.18 -13.96
CA THR A 183 -24.78 5.85 -15.07
C THR A 183 -25.04 7.36 -15.12
N ASN A 184 -25.93 7.86 -14.24
CA ASN A 184 -26.37 9.26 -14.21
C ASN A 184 -25.68 10.08 -13.11
N GLU A 185 -24.93 9.44 -12.20
CA GLU A 185 -24.20 10.17 -11.18
C GLU A 185 -22.89 10.73 -11.72
N GLN A 186 -22.67 12.01 -11.42
CA GLN A 186 -21.35 12.61 -11.58
C GLN A 186 -20.40 11.96 -10.58
N PRO A 187 -19.13 11.71 -10.95
CA PRO A 187 -18.16 11.17 -9.99
C PRO A 187 -18.08 12.09 -8.79
N TYR A 188 -18.26 11.51 -7.59
CA TYR A 188 -18.06 12.24 -6.34
C TYR A 188 -16.61 12.73 -6.30
N LEU A 189 -16.44 14.03 -6.42
CA LEU A 189 -15.16 14.70 -6.19
C LEU A 189 -15.17 15.16 -4.72
N PRO A 190 -14.45 14.44 -3.83
CA PRO A 190 -14.31 14.93 -2.46
C PRO A 190 -13.65 16.30 -2.48
N PRO A 191 -13.95 17.19 -1.51
CA PRO A 191 -13.29 18.48 -1.40
C PRO A 191 -11.78 18.24 -1.15
N LEU A 192 -11.01 18.24 -2.25
CA LEU A 192 -9.60 17.88 -2.30
C LEU A 192 -8.73 18.75 -1.37
N LEU A 193 -9.08 20.02 -1.19
CA LEU A 193 -8.27 21.00 -0.45
C LEU A 193 -8.30 20.82 1.07
N SER A 194 -9.44 20.49 1.68
CA SER A 194 -9.51 20.28 3.12
C SER A 194 -8.84 18.97 3.54
N THR A 195 -9.14 17.90 2.83
CA THR A 195 -8.53 16.57 3.10
C THR A 195 -7.02 16.60 2.83
N PHE A 196 -6.57 17.33 1.81
CA PHE A 196 -5.15 17.46 1.48
C PHE A 196 -4.40 18.29 2.54
N ASN A 197 -4.98 19.39 3.00
CA ASN A 197 -4.40 20.21 4.07
C ASN A 197 -4.36 19.46 5.41
N ASP A 198 -5.39 18.68 5.73
CA ASP A 198 -5.44 17.90 6.95
C ASP A 198 -4.39 16.77 6.93
N ILE A 199 -4.24 16.07 5.80
CA ILE A 199 -3.22 15.04 5.63
C ILE A 199 -1.82 15.66 5.63
N TYR A 200 -1.59 16.75 4.88
CA TYR A 200 -0.31 17.44 4.83
C TYR A 200 0.12 17.96 6.20
N ASN A 201 -0.80 18.55 6.95
CA ASN A 201 -0.52 19.05 8.30
C ASN A 201 -0.23 17.91 9.26
N ASN A 202 -1.00 16.82 9.22
CA ASN A 202 -0.79 15.67 10.10
C ASN A 202 0.52 14.93 9.78
N VAL A 203 0.83 14.71 8.49
CA VAL A 203 2.11 14.12 8.06
C VAL A 203 3.29 15.00 8.47
N ASN A 204 3.18 16.32 8.33
CA ASN A 204 4.25 17.23 8.75
C ASN A 204 4.43 17.31 10.28
N VAL A 205 3.35 17.28 11.05
CA VAL A 205 3.42 17.26 12.52
C VAL A 205 4.11 15.98 13.00
N GLU A 206 3.71 14.83 12.49
CA GLU A 206 4.30 13.53 12.83
C GLU A 206 5.76 13.42 12.36
N PHE A 207 6.07 13.90 11.16
CA PHE A 207 7.43 13.94 10.64
C PHE A 207 8.35 14.83 11.47
N ASN A 208 7.86 16.01 11.89
CA ASN A 208 8.64 16.90 12.75
C ASN A 208 8.80 16.33 14.17
N SER A 209 7.79 15.64 14.70
CA SER A 209 7.89 14.91 15.96
C SER A 209 8.95 13.80 15.87
N PHE A 210 8.88 12.98 14.85
CA PHE A 210 9.86 11.92 14.60
C PHE A 210 11.29 12.45 14.42
N LYS A 211 11.46 13.55 13.65
CA LYS A 211 12.77 14.20 13.50
C LYS A 211 13.33 14.70 14.83
N ARG A 212 12.47 15.24 15.70
CA ARG A 212 12.84 15.66 17.05
C ARG A 212 13.29 14.48 17.90
N ASP A 213 12.50 13.39 17.92
CA ASP A 213 12.82 12.16 18.69
C ASP A 213 14.14 11.53 18.24
N LEU A 214 14.41 11.57 16.93
CA LEU A 214 15.66 11.07 16.34
C LEU A 214 16.87 11.95 16.76
N MET A 215 16.71 13.26 16.78
CA MET A 215 17.73 14.20 17.26
C MET A 215 17.98 14.06 18.77
N GLU A 216 16.93 13.89 19.56
CA GLU A 216 17.05 13.65 21.01
C GLU A 216 17.73 12.31 21.29
N GLY A 217 17.39 11.25 20.54
CA GLY A 217 18.05 9.95 20.61
C GLY A 217 19.54 10.02 20.28
N GLN A 218 19.90 10.74 19.20
CA GLN A 218 21.33 10.96 18.86
C GLN A 218 22.08 11.76 19.93
N THR A 219 21.44 12.77 20.51
CA THR A 219 22.03 13.58 21.59
C THR A 219 22.25 12.74 22.84
N ARG A 220 21.29 11.86 23.17
CA ARG A 220 21.41 10.93 24.30
C ARG A 220 22.55 9.93 24.11
N ILE A 221 22.70 9.35 22.92
CA ILE A 221 23.80 8.45 22.58
C ILE A 221 25.15 9.17 22.68
N ARG A 222 25.26 10.41 22.16
CA ARG A 222 26.48 11.21 22.28
C ARG A 222 26.87 11.47 23.74
N ARG A 223 25.89 11.77 24.60
CA ARG A 223 26.08 11.99 26.03
C ARG A 223 26.60 10.73 26.73
N ILE A 224 25.99 9.59 26.48
CA ILE A 224 26.41 8.28 27.02
C ILE A 224 27.85 7.96 26.58
N ASN A 225 28.17 8.15 25.29
CA ASN A 225 29.51 7.90 24.78
C ASN A 225 30.55 8.83 25.41
N GLN A 226 30.23 10.09 25.65
CA GLN A 226 31.12 11.03 26.34
C GLN A 226 31.34 10.65 27.82
N GLU A 227 30.30 10.19 28.49
CA GLU A 227 30.41 9.69 29.87
C GLU A 227 31.27 8.41 29.98
N LEU A 228 31.09 7.50 29.02
CA LEU A 228 31.93 6.29 28.93
C LEU A 228 33.40 6.63 28.65
N LEU A 229 33.67 7.56 27.75
CA LEU A 229 35.02 8.00 27.44
C LEU A 229 35.69 8.72 28.65
N LYS A 230 34.91 9.47 29.43
CA LYS A 230 35.43 10.08 30.68
C LYS A 230 35.80 9.01 31.74
N LYS A 231 34.94 8.00 31.89
CA LYS A 231 35.23 6.89 32.83
C LYS A 231 36.46 6.07 32.43
N LEU A 232 36.70 5.86 31.12
CA LEU A 232 37.88 5.15 30.61
C LEU A 232 39.19 5.96 30.70
N ARG A 233 39.12 7.30 30.88
CA ARG A 233 40.30 8.16 31.06
C ARG A 233 40.72 8.34 32.52
N HIS A 234 39.92 7.88 33.49
CA HIS A 234 40.18 7.99 34.91
C HIS A 234 40.48 6.65 35.59
N ASN A 235 40.56 5.56 34.77
CA ASN A 235 41.19 4.28 35.14
C ASN A 235 42.48 4.11 34.35
#